data_1db734dc600b848e3eeae0f1a91ef6b8
#
_entry.id   1db734dc600b848e3eeae0f1a91ef6b8
#
_cell.length_a   1.000
_cell.length_b   1.000
_cell.length_c   1.000
_cell.angle_alpha   90.00
_cell.angle_beta   90.00
_cell.angle_gamma   90.00
#
_symmetry.space_group_name_H-M   'P 1'
#
loop_
_entity.id
_entity.type
_entity.pdbx_description
1 polymer ?
#
loop_
_entity_poly.entity_id
_entity_poly.type
_entity_poly.pdbx_seq_one_letter_code
_entity_poly.pdbx_strand_id
1 'polypeptide(L)'
;MATSSQLEKPSYTSEEEKLVLRNKDGVPVGVKPHTKWTPAKIALWVAIALLGAIGWTMLAIVRGEKVDAIWFVITAICSYAIGYRYYALYIQRKIMKPSDRNATPAERINNGKDFDPTHRVVLYGHHFAAIAGAGPLVGPVLAAQMGYLPGTLWIIFGVIFAGAVQDMLVLFFSMRRGGRSLGQMATDEIGKIGGTVATIVVFVMLMIVLAVLAMVCVNALAASPWGVFSVGSTIPIAIAMGLWLRYVQPGKITQVSVVGCTLLIVVIIMGRYVAESSWGQQYLHLSPTTLVWCMVVYGFLAAVLPVWVLLTPRDYLSTFMKVGTICVLALGIVFIRPIVQMPAVTEFALSTSGPVFAGELFPFLFITIA
;
A
#
# COMPACT_ATOMS: atom_id res chain seq x y z
N MET A 1 -4.15 -38.34 -15.17
CA MET A 1 -4.12 -38.87 -13.79
C MET A 1 -2.65 -38.87 -13.35
N ALA A 2 -2.20 -37.85 -12.64
CA ALA A 2 -0.83 -37.81 -12.08
C ALA A 2 -0.87 -38.58 -10.75
N THR A 3 0.02 -39.57 -10.66
CA THR A 3 0.14 -40.46 -9.51
C THR A 3 0.53 -39.68 -8.24
N SER A 4 -0.10 -40.01 -7.13
CA SER A 4 0.00 -39.42 -5.81
C SER A 4 1.39 -39.46 -5.11
N SER A 5 2.44 -39.81 -5.84
CA SER A 5 3.79 -40.04 -5.30
C SER A 5 4.77 -38.88 -5.47
N GLN A 6 4.37 -37.74 -6.02
CA GLN A 6 5.23 -36.57 -6.26
C GLN A 6 4.83 -35.31 -5.50
N LEU A 7 4.05 -35.43 -4.45
CA LEU A 7 3.93 -34.35 -3.46
C LEU A 7 5.17 -34.43 -2.56
N GLU A 8 6.25 -33.76 -2.96
CA GLU A 8 7.40 -33.52 -2.11
C GLU A 8 6.88 -32.95 -0.77
N LYS A 9 7.26 -33.61 0.31
CA LYS A 9 6.97 -33.12 1.67
C LYS A 9 7.55 -31.73 1.80
N PRO A 10 6.77 -30.71 2.17
CA PRO A 10 7.32 -29.38 2.35
C PRO A 10 8.46 -29.45 3.38
N SER A 11 9.64 -28.99 2.96
CA SER A 11 10.79 -28.89 3.85
C SER A 11 10.54 -27.73 4.81
N TYR A 12 10.08 -28.02 6.00
CA TYR A 12 10.01 -27.03 7.07
C TYR A 12 11.42 -26.69 7.54
N THR A 13 11.66 -25.41 7.84
CA THR A 13 12.86 -25.04 8.57
C THR A 13 12.84 -25.68 9.97
N SER A 14 13.99 -25.94 10.57
CA SER A 14 14.08 -26.58 11.89
C SER A 14 13.31 -25.86 13.00
N GLU A 15 13.02 -24.56 12.83
CA GLU A 15 12.20 -23.79 13.76
C GLU A 15 10.69 -23.91 13.49
N GLU A 16 10.29 -24.00 12.24
CA GLU A 16 8.89 -24.21 11.86
C GLU A 16 8.42 -25.60 12.25
N GLU A 17 9.27 -26.59 12.14
CA GLU A 17 8.95 -27.97 12.54
C GLU A 17 8.64 -28.11 14.04
N LYS A 18 9.27 -27.29 14.90
CA LYS A 18 8.97 -27.24 16.35
C LYS A 18 7.57 -26.72 16.67
N LEU A 19 6.94 -26.01 15.73
CA LEU A 19 5.62 -25.41 15.88
C LEU A 19 4.50 -26.33 15.36
N VAL A 20 4.81 -27.35 14.58
CA VAL A 20 3.83 -28.27 14.01
C VAL A 20 3.34 -29.25 15.07
N LEU A 21 2.01 -29.25 15.30
CA LEU A 21 1.35 -30.28 16.12
C LEU A 21 1.09 -31.49 15.24
N ARG A 22 1.60 -32.67 15.67
CA ARG A 22 1.38 -33.95 15.00
C ARG A 22 0.46 -34.81 15.81
N ASN A 23 -0.38 -35.62 15.14
CA ASN A 23 -1.19 -36.67 15.82
C ASN A 23 -0.29 -37.86 16.19
N LYS A 24 -0.89 -38.92 16.80
CA LYS A 24 -0.19 -40.15 17.19
C LYS A 24 0.49 -40.87 16.02
N ASP A 25 -0.01 -40.66 14.80
CA ASP A 25 0.49 -41.25 13.55
C ASP A 25 1.54 -40.37 12.86
N GLY A 26 2.01 -39.30 13.51
CA GLY A 26 3.00 -38.39 12.97
C GLY A 26 2.45 -37.40 11.92
N VAL A 27 1.16 -37.42 11.63
CA VAL A 27 0.53 -36.53 10.66
C VAL A 27 0.34 -35.14 11.27
N PRO A 28 0.74 -34.07 10.59
CA PRO A 28 0.55 -32.72 11.10
C PRO A 28 -0.94 -32.34 11.12
N VAL A 29 -1.44 -32.01 12.29
CA VAL A 29 -2.85 -31.65 12.54
C VAL A 29 -3.08 -30.20 12.89
N GLY A 30 -2.01 -29.42 13.12
CA GLY A 30 -2.11 -28.02 13.44
C GLY A 30 -0.77 -27.40 13.81
N VAL A 31 -0.78 -26.10 14.08
CA VAL A 31 0.39 -25.34 14.54
C VAL A 31 0.15 -24.91 15.98
N LYS A 32 1.17 -25.05 16.84
CA LYS A 32 1.08 -24.57 18.23
C LYS A 32 0.67 -23.09 18.22
N PRO A 33 -0.31 -22.69 19.06
CA PRO A 33 -0.68 -21.29 19.16
C PRO A 33 0.53 -20.47 19.57
N HIS A 34 0.86 -19.50 18.77
CA HIS A 34 2.13 -18.76 18.76
C HIS A 34 2.42 -17.93 20.01
N THR A 35 1.65 -17.98 21.09
CA THR A 35 2.11 -17.33 22.34
C THR A 35 1.20 -17.55 23.52
N LYS A 36 1.74 -18.14 24.55
CA LYS A 36 1.19 -17.97 25.90
C LYS A 36 1.25 -16.47 26.26
N TRP A 37 0.17 -15.96 26.79
CA TRP A 37 0.13 -14.61 27.34
C TRP A 37 1.04 -14.57 28.56
N THR A 38 2.13 -13.83 28.45
CA THR A 38 3.01 -13.56 29.58
C THR A 38 2.58 -12.25 30.25
N PRO A 39 2.78 -12.07 31.57
CA PRO A 39 2.45 -10.81 32.24
C PRO A 39 3.06 -9.58 31.56
N ALA A 40 4.27 -9.68 31.05
CA ALA A 40 4.93 -8.61 30.30
C ALA A 40 4.20 -8.25 29.00
N LYS A 41 3.68 -9.23 28.26
CA LYS A 41 2.87 -8.99 27.04
C LYS A 41 1.54 -8.35 27.38
N ILE A 42 0.90 -8.78 28.46
CA ILE A 42 -0.35 -8.17 28.93
C ILE A 42 -0.08 -6.70 29.29
N ALA A 43 0.93 -6.42 30.08
CA ALA A 43 1.31 -5.07 30.48
C ALA A 43 1.60 -4.18 29.24
N LEU A 44 2.33 -4.70 28.24
CA LEU A 44 2.60 -3.98 26.99
C LEU A 44 1.31 -3.61 26.26
N TRP A 45 0.38 -4.54 26.09
CA TRP A 45 -0.87 -4.26 25.37
C TRP A 45 -1.81 -3.34 26.15
N VAL A 46 -1.81 -3.42 27.49
CA VAL A 46 -2.52 -2.47 28.34
C VAL A 46 -1.92 -1.08 28.20
N ALA A 47 -0.59 -0.94 28.19
CA ALA A 47 0.08 0.33 27.97
C ALA A 47 -0.25 0.94 26.59
N ILE A 48 -0.23 0.12 25.52
CA ILE A 48 -0.62 0.56 24.17
C ILE A 48 -2.09 1.04 24.17
N ALA A 49 -2.99 0.29 24.81
CA ALA A 49 -4.41 0.66 24.87
C ALA A 49 -4.65 1.96 25.63
N LEU A 50 -3.98 2.13 26.78
CA LEU A 50 -4.06 3.37 27.57
C LEU A 50 -3.48 4.57 26.80
N LEU A 51 -2.32 4.41 26.19
CA LEU A 51 -1.70 5.45 25.39
C LEU A 51 -2.56 5.84 24.18
N GLY A 52 -3.18 4.85 23.53
CA GLY A 52 -4.14 5.09 22.44
C GLY A 52 -5.40 5.82 22.94
N ALA A 53 -5.94 5.45 24.10
CA ALA A 53 -7.08 6.14 24.72
C ALA A 53 -6.76 7.59 25.08
N ILE A 54 -5.58 7.84 25.65
CA ILE A 54 -5.10 9.21 25.93
C ILE A 54 -4.98 9.99 24.61
N GLY A 55 -4.39 9.41 23.56
CA GLY A 55 -4.26 10.04 22.26
C GLY A 55 -5.64 10.44 21.67
N TRP A 56 -6.61 9.53 21.67
CA TRP A 56 -7.98 9.83 21.23
C TRP A 56 -8.65 10.91 22.07
N THR A 57 -8.45 10.87 23.39
CA THR A 57 -9.00 11.87 24.29
C THR A 57 -8.42 13.25 23.97
N MET A 58 -7.11 13.36 23.75
CA MET A 58 -6.46 14.62 23.39
C MET A 58 -6.91 15.17 22.03
N LEU A 59 -7.22 14.32 21.07
CA LEU A 59 -7.76 14.73 19.75
C LEU A 59 -9.26 15.13 19.83
N ALA A 60 -10.02 14.48 20.70
CA ALA A 60 -11.47 14.70 20.81
C ALA A 60 -11.85 15.87 21.74
N ILE A 61 -11.08 16.10 22.81
CA ILE A 61 -11.35 17.20 23.77
C ILE A 61 -10.79 18.50 23.22
N VAL A 62 -11.47 19.07 22.24
CA VAL A 62 -11.14 20.39 21.71
C VAL A 62 -11.96 21.44 22.42
N ARG A 63 -11.41 22.00 23.48
CA ARG A 63 -11.98 23.15 24.18
C ARG A 63 -11.37 24.49 23.74
N GLY A 64 -11.06 24.63 22.47
CA GLY A 64 -10.36 25.80 21.92
C GLY A 64 -8.85 25.82 22.12
N GLU A 65 -8.28 24.76 22.66
CA GLU A 65 -6.83 24.62 22.80
C GLU A 65 -6.21 24.05 21.50
N LYS A 66 -4.97 24.47 21.24
CA LYS A 66 -4.25 23.99 20.06
C LYS A 66 -3.72 22.57 20.30
N VAL A 67 -4.03 21.64 19.40
CA VAL A 67 -3.62 20.24 19.50
C VAL A 67 -2.21 20.07 18.95
N ASP A 68 -1.36 19.38 19.71
CA ASP A 68 -0.03 18.96 19.28
C ASP A 68 -0.13 17.78 18.29
N ALA A 69 0.52 17.88 17.13
CA ALA A 69 0.46 16.87 16.08
C ALA A 69 1.00 15.49 16.51
N ILE A 70 1.77 15.40 17.59
CA ILE A 70 2.23 14.10 18.11
C ILE A 70 1.08 13.15 18.47
N TRP A 71 -0.06 13.70 18.88
CA TRP A 71 -1.23 12.90 19.25
C TRP A 71 -1.82 12.15 18.08
N PHE A 72 -1.75 12.67 16.83
CA PHE A 72 -2.15 11.93 15.63
C PHE A 72 -1.28 10.71 15.41
N VAL A 73 0.05 10.86 15.57
CA VAL A 73 1.01 9.76 15.41
C VAL A 73 0.77 8.67 16.46
N ILE A 74 0.64 9.07 17.74
CA ILE A 74 0.38 8.14 18.84
C ILE A 74 -0.95 7.40 18.63
N THR A 75 -2.02 8.15 18.34
CA THR A 75 -3.36 7.58 18.13
C THR A 75 -3.36 6.59 16.95
N ALA A 76 -2.76 6.95 15.83
CA ALA A 76 -2.68 6.08 14.67
C ALA A 76 -1.89 4.80 14.95
N ILE A 77 -0.68 4.91 15.51
CA ILE A 77 0.17 3.74 15.80
C ILE A 77 -0.53 2.80 16.79
N CYS A 78 -1.09 3.32 17.88
CA CYS A 78 -1.76 2.50 18.89
C CYS A 78 -3.02 1.84 18.32
N SER A 79 -3.85 2.58 17.57
CA SER A 79 -5.08 2.05 16.96
C SER A 79 -4.77 0.96 15.92
N TYR A 80 -3.78 1.19 15.05
CA TYR A 80 -3.38 0.18 14.06
C TYR A 80 -2.74 -1.05 14.69
N ALA A 81 -1.93 -0.88 15.74
CA ALA A 81 -1.36 -2.01 16.46
C ALA A 81 -2.46 -2.89 17.09
N ILE A 82 -3.47 -2.27 17.72
CA ILE A 82 -4.62 -2.97 18.31
C ILE A 82 -5.46 -3.62 17.20
N GLY A 83 -5.78 -2.88 16.14
CA GLY A 83 -6.56 -3.38 15.00
C GLY A 83 -5.90 -4.60 14.36
N TYR A 84 -4.59 -4.52 14.07
CA TYR A 84 -3.83 -5.65 13.55
C TYR A 84 -3.83 -6.85 14.49
N ARG A 85 -3.52 -6.62 15.77
CA ARG A 85 -3.33 -7.70 16.75
C ARG A 85 -4.62 -8.47 17.07
N TYR A 86 -5.72 -7.78 17.18
CA TYR A 86 -6.97 -8.38 17.62
C TYR A 86 -7.93 -8.65 16.46
N TYR A 87 -8.13 -7.70 15.57
CA TYR A 87 -9.12 -7.79 14.51
C TYR A 87 -8.57 -8.51 13.26
N ALA A 88 -7.49 -8.02 12.66
CA ALA A 88 -6.96 -8.62 11.45
C ALA A 88 -6.47 -10.06 11.67
N LEU A 89 -5.75 -10.33 12.77
CA LEU A 89 -5.32 -11.68 13.11
C LEU A 89 -6.49 -12.61 13.46
N TYR A 90 -7.58 -12.11 14.01
CA TYR A 90 -8.80 -12.91 14.22
C TYR A 90 -9.38 -13.36 12.87
N ILE A 91 -9.56 -12.43 11.92
CA ILE A 91 -10.05 -12.75 10.58
C ILE A 91 -9.14 -13.77 9.90
N GLN A 92 -7.82 -13.51 9.90
CA GLN A 92 -6.84 -14.40 9.29
C GLN A 92 -6.91 -15.82 9.86
N ARG A 93 -6.91 -15.96 11.20
CA ARG A 93 -6.80 -17.27 11.86
C ARG A 93 -8.12 -18.02 11.95
N LYS A 94 -9.24 -17.31 12.12
CA LYS A 94 -10.55 -17.94 12.36
C LYS A 94 -11.40 -18.05 11.11
N ILE A 95 -11.35 -17.06 10.23
CA ILE A 95 -12.18 -16.99 9.02
C ILE A 95 -11.42 -17.52 7.81
N MET A 96 -10.29 -16.91 7.48
CA MET A 96 -9.53 -17.26 6.28
C MET A 96 -8.81 -18.61 6.40
N LYS A 97 -8.19 -18.89 7.54
CA LYS A 97 -7.42 -20.10 7.82
C LYS A 97 -6.42 -20.41 6.69
N PRO A 98 -5.50 -19.49 6.35
CA PRO A 98 -4.50 -19.74 5.32
C PRO A 98 -3.63 -20.94 5.68
N SER A 99 -3.21 -21.71 4.69
CA SER A 99 -2.36 -22.88 4.88
C SER A 99 -1.13 -22.77 3.97
N ASP A 100 0.06 -22.82 4.56
CA ASP A 100 1.34 -22.79 3.86
C ASP A 100 1.62 -24.07 3.04
N ARG A 101 0.73 -25.07 3.13
CA ARG A 101 0.80 -26.30 2.34
C ARG A 101 0.28 -26.14 0.91
N ASN A 102 -0.45 -25.06 0.63
CA ASN A 102 -0.99 -24.80 -0.69
C ASN A 102 0.02 -23.99 -1.50
N ALA A 103 0.51 -24.56 -2.59
CA ALA A 103 1.34 -23.83 -3.55
C ALA A 103 0.57 -22.63 -4.11
N THR A 104 1.26 -21.50 -4.22
CA THR A 104 0.70 -20.26 -4.77
C THR A 104 0.46 -20.38 -6.28
N PRO A 105 -0.42 -19.55 -6.86
CA PRO A 105 -0.59 -19.51 -8.32
C PRO A 105 0.72 -19.26 -9.07
N ALA A 106 1.60 -18.40 -8.54
CA ALA A 106 2.90 -18.13 -9.14
C ALA A 106 3.81 -19.36 -9.22
N GLU A 107 3.71 -20.29 -8.26
CA GLU A 107 4.46 -21.56 -8.30
C GLU A 107 3.80 -22.59 -9.22
N ARG A 108 2.46 -22.62 -9.26
CA ARG A 108 1.71 -23.63 -10.02
C ARG A 108 1.58 -23.32 -11.51
N ILE A 109 1.47 -22.04 -11.86
CA ILE A 109 1.13 -21.56 -13.22
C ILE A 109 2.21 -20.59 -13.70
N ASN A 110 3.45 -20.78 -13.27
CA ASN A 110 4.56 -19.90 -13.66
C ASN A 110 4.67 -19.79 -15.17
N ASN A 111 4.43 -18.60 -15.71
CA ASN A 111 4.56 -18.29 -17.13
C ASN A 111 5.69 -17.29 -17.41
N GLY A 112 6.43 -16.87 -16.39
CA GLY A 112 7.53 -15.89 -16.50
C GLY A 112 7.10 -14.48 -16.93
N LYS A 113 5.80 -14.19 -16.96
CA LYS A 113 5.22 -12.89 -17.33
C LYS A 113 4.41 -12.32 -16.17
N ASP A 114 3.21 -12.86 -15.94
CA ASP A 114 2.27 -12.40 -14.93
C ASP A 114 2.37 -13.23 -13.65
N PHE A 115 2.68 -14.50 -13.78
CA PHE A 115 2.88 -15.43 -12.67
C PHE A 115 4.37 -15.75 -12.56
N ASP A 116 5.07 -14.98 -11.74
CA ASP A 116 6.52 -15.12 -11.48
C ASP A 116 6.75 -15.18 -9.97
N PRO A 117 7.36 -16.28 -9.45
CA PRO A 117 7.67 -16.41 -8.04
C PRO A 117 8.61 -15.28 -7.58
N THR A 118 8.12 -14.43 -6.71
CA THR A 118 8.81 -13.22 -6.28
C THR A 118 9.13 -13.29 -4.79
N HIS A 119 10.32 -12.82 -4.41
CA HIS A 119 10.72 -12.79 -3.00
C HIS A 119 9.78 -11.91 -2.17
N ARG A 120 9.39 -12.39 -0.99
CA ARG A 120 8.39 -11.77 -0.11
C ARG A 120 8.61 -10.27 0.17
N VAL A 121 9.86 -9.82 0.31
CA VAL A 121 10.16 -8.39 0.57
C VAL A 121 9.88 -7.53 -0.65
N VAL A 122 10.24 -8.02 -1.85
CA VAL A 122 9.96 -7.33 -3.11
C VAL A 122 8.45 -7.30 -3.37
N LEU A 123 7.78 -8.44 -3.13
CA LEU A 123 6.32 -8.55 -3.26
C LEU A 123 5.58 -7.62 -2.30
N TYR A 124 6.04 -7.53 -1.03
CA TYR A 124 5.50 -6.57 -0.07
C TYR A 124 5.65 -5.13 -0.57
N GLY A 125 6.84 -4.78 -1.08
CA GLY A 125 7.08 -3.44 -1.62
C GLY A 125 6.19 -3.12 -2.81
N HIS A 126 6.03 -4.06 -3.75
CA HIS A 126 5.13 -3.92 -4.89
C HIS A 126 3.67 -3.73 -4.44
N HIS A 127 3.19 -4.56 -3.52
CA HIS A 127 1.83 -4.46 -3.00
C HIS A 127 1.59 -3.14 -2.25
N PHE A 128 2.52 -2.74 -1.38
CA PHE A 128 2.46 -1.46 -0.67
C PHE A 128 2.43 -0.27 -1.65
N ALA A 129 3.25 -0.31 -2.69
CA ALA A 129 3.27 0.76 -3.69
C ALA A 129 1.97 0.88 -4.47
N ALA A 130 1.32 -0.25 -4.77
CA ALA A 130 0.03 -0.29 -5.46
C ALA A 130 -1.09 0.35 -4.61
N ILE A 131 -1.12 0.07 -3.31
CA ILE A 131 -2.11 0.65 -2.39
C ILE A 131 -1.80 2.13 -2.12
N ALA A 132 -0.55 2.46 -1.76
CA ALA A 132 -0.13 3.81 -1.44
C ALA A 132 0.11 4.66 -2.71
N GLY A 133 -0.88 4.73 -3.58
CA GLY A 133 -0.89 5.55 -4.80
C GLY A 133 -1.22 7.03 -4.55
N ALA A 134 -1.67 7.72 -5.58
CA ALA A 134 -2.02 9.14 -5.49
C ALA A 134 -3.32 9.37 -4.67
N GLY A 135 -4.26 8.42 -4.70
CA GLY A 135 -5.53 8.52 -3.94
C GLY A 135 -5.33 8.76 -2.45
N PRO A 136 -4.58 7.90 -1.72
CA PRO A 136 -4.28 8.07 -0.31
C PRO A 136 -3.48 9.34 0.04
N LEU A 137 -2.85 9.99 -0.93
CA LEU A 137 -2.16 11.27 -0.73
C LEU A 137 -3.10 12.46 -0.91
N VAL A 138 -3.90 12.46 -1.97
CA VAL A 138 -4.78 13.58 -2.36
C VAL A 138 -6.06 13.58 -1.52
N GLY A 139 -6.66 12.42 -1.27
CA GLY A 139 -7.91 12.30 -0.53
C GLY A 139 -7.90 12.97 0.84
N PRO A 140 -6.92 12.67 1.72
CA PRO A 140 -6.81 13.33 3.02
C PRO A 140 -6.56 14.83 2.94
N VAL A 141 -5.84 15.30 1.92
CA VAL A 141 -5.61 16.74 1.69
C VAL A 141 -6.93 17.45 1.33
N LEU A 142 -7.72 16.84 0.45
CA LEU A 142 -9.07 17.37 0.14
C LEU A 142 -9.97 17.34 1.36
N ALA A 143 -9.97 16.25 2.11
CA ALA A 143 -10.78 16.09 3.31
C ALA A 143 -10.38 17.06 4.45
N ALA A 144 -9.16 17.58 4.45
CA ALA A 144 -8.72 18.60 5.40
C ALA A 144 -9.58 19.87 5.39
N GLN A 145 -10.31 20.12 4.29
CA GLN A 145 -11.33 21.18 4.23
C GLN A 145 -12.37 21.04 5.34
N MET A 146 -12.70 19.82 5.76
CA MET A 146 -13.71 19.54 6.81
C MET A 146 -13.18 19.67 8.24
N GLY A 147 -11.90 19.93 8.40
CA GLY A 147 -11.20 19.88 9.68
C GLY A 147 -10.43 18.59 9.89
N TYR A 148 -9.61 18.54 10.95
CA TYR A 148 -8.75 17.37 11.17
C TYR A 148 -9.50 16.15 11.73
N LEU A 149 -10.54 16.35 12.54
CA LEU A 149 -11.16 15.25 13.29
C LEU A 149 -11.96 14.27 12.42
N PRO A 150 -12.83 14.71 11.50
CA PRO A 150 -13.59 13.79 10.66
C PRO A 150 -12.70 12.94 9.77
N GLY A 151 -11.69 13.56 9.12
CA GLY A 151 -10.74 12.84 8.27
C GLY A 151 -9.93 11.82 9.07
N THR A 152 -9.43 12.19 10.25
CA THR A 152 -8.66 11.27 11.12
C THR A 152 -9.49 10.09 11.58
N LEU A 153 -10.72 10.32 12.02
CA LEU A 153 -11.64 9.26 12.41
C LEU A 153 -11.86 8.28 11.26
N TRP A 154 -12.22 8.80 10.08
CA TRP A 154 -12.51 7.95 8.93
C TRP A 154 -11.29 7.18 8.45
N ILE A 155 -10.12 7.80 8.38
CA ILE A 155 -8.88 7.12 7.97
C ILE A 155 -8.57 5.97 8.94
N ILE A 156 -8.54 6.22 10.25
CA ILE A 156 -8.13 5.20 11.21
C ILE A 156 -9.13 4.05 11.27
N PHE A 157 -10.42 4.34 11.42
CA PHE A 157 -11.44 3.30 11.49
C PHE A 157 -11.70 2.64 10.14
N GLY A 158 -11.72 3.42 9.05
CA GLY A 158 -11.91 2.90 7.70
C GLY A 158 -10.81 1.91 7.29
N VAL A 159 -9.55 2.23 7.58
CA VAL A 159 -8.43 1.31 7.31
C VAL A 159 -8.54 0.03 8.15
N ILE A 160 -8.86 0.14 9.45
CA ILE A 160 -8.92 -1.04 10.32
C ILE A 160 -10.07 -1.96 9.93
N PHE A 161 -11.29 -1.43 9.74
CA PHE A 161 -12.49 -2.24 9.59
C PHE A 161 -12.84 -2.58 8.15
N ALA A 162 -12.44 -1.76 7.19
CA ALA A 162 -12.78 -1.93 5.78
C ALA A 162 -11.53 -2.14 4.90
N GLY A 163 -10.68 -1.13 4.71
CA GLY A 163 -9.64 -1.14 3.69
C GLY A 163 -8.67 -2.31 3.80
N ALA A 164 -7.98 -2.45 4.94
CA ALA A 164 -7.01 -3.53 5.12
C ALA A 164 -7.64 -4.93 5.11
N VAL A 165 -8.87 -5.07 5.60
CA VAL A 165 -9.60 -6.34 5.57
C VAL A 165 -10.05 -6.68 4.16
N GLN A 166 -10.55 -5.71 3.40
CA GLN A 166 -10.93 -5.89 2.00
C GLN A 166 -9.72 -6.35 1.17
N ASP A 167 -8.59 -5.66 1.26
CA ASP A 167 -7.39 -6.00 0.52
C ASP A 167 -6.91 -7.41 0.84
N MET A 168 -6.84 -7.74 2.12
CA MET A 168 -6.44 -9.07 2.58
C MET A 168 -7.39 -10.18 2.08
N LEU A 169 -8.71 -9.95 2.12
CA LEU A 169 -9.70 -10.93 1.67
C LEU A 169 -9.68 -11.11 0.17
N VAL A 170 -9.62 -10.02 -0.61
CA VAL A 170 -9.61 -10.08 -2.08
C VAL A 170 -8.37 -10.81 -2.58
N LEU A 171 -7.18 -10.49 -2.04
CA LEU A 171 -5.94 -11.20 -2.36
C LEU A 171 -6.01 -12.69 -1.99
N PHE A 172 -6.52 -13.01 -0.83
CA PHE A 172 -6.64 -14.40 -0.38
C PHE A 172 -7.57 -15.20 -1.27
N PHE A 173 -8.74 -14.67 -1.62
CA PHE A 173 -9.68 -15.33 -2.51
C PHE A 173 -9.15 -15.45 -3.94
N SER A 174 -8.47 -14.43 -4.43
CA SER A 174 -7.78 -14.48 -5.72
C SER A 174 -6.73 -15.58 -5.76
N MET A 175 -5.86 -15.66 -4.76
CA MET A 175 -4.84 -16.72 -4.66
C MET A 175 -5.45 -18.13 -4.61
N ARG A 176 -6.52 -18.33 -3.84
CA ARG A 176 -7.22 -19.62 -3.76
C ARG A 176 -7.85 -20.06 -5.08
N ARG A 177 -8.18 -19.11 -5.94
CA ARG A 177 -8.80 -19.33 -7.26
C ARG A 177 -7.84 -19.25 -8.43
N GLY A 178 -6.54 -19.35 -8.17
CA GLY A 178 -5.53 -19.37 -9.21
C GLY A 178 -5.15 -18.00 -9.76
N GLY A 179 -5.28 -16.93 -8.95
CA GLY A 179 -4.92 -15.56 -9.35
C GLY A 179 -5.96 -14.87 -10.21
N ARG A 180 -7.26 -15.20 -10.04
CA ARG A 180 -8.34 -14.61 -10.82
C ARG A 180 -8.64 -13.17 -10.40
N SER A 181 -9.04 -12.36 -11.38
CA SER A 181 -9.51 -10.99 -11.15
C SER A 181 -10.87 -10.96 -10.45
N LEU A 182 -11.23 -9.80 -9.87
CA LEU A 182 -12.50 -9.62 -9.18
C LEU A 182 -13.71 -9.94 -10.08
N GLY A 183 -13.70 -9.52 -11.35
CA GLY A 183 -14.75 -9.82 -12.32
C GLY A 183 -14.89 -11.31 -12.62
N GLN A 184 -13.77 -12.02 -12.74
CA GLN A 184 -13.78 -13.48 -12.92
C GLN A 184 -14.31 -14.19 -11.68
N MET A 185 -13.90 -13.76 -10.48
CA MET A 185 -14.42 -14.32 -9.23
C MET A 185 -15.93 -14.08 -9.08
N ALA A 186 -16.41 -12.89 -9.46
CA ALA A 186 -17.83 -12.60 -9.48
C ALA A 186 -18.60 -13.51 -10.43
N THR A 187 -18.04 -13.84 -11.60
CA THR A 187 -18.66 -14.78 -12.55
C THR A 187 -18.83 -16.17 -11.93
N ASP A 188 -17.83 -16.63 -11.17
CA ASP A 188 -17.87 -17.94 -10.52
C ASP A 188 -18.93 -18.00 -9.39
N GLU A 189 -19.15 -16.88 -8.64
CA GLU A 189 -20.01 -16.86 -7.46
C GLU A 189 -21.46 -16.49 -7.76
N ILE A 190 -21.69 -15.51 -8.62
CA ILE A 190 -23.02 -14.95 -8.90
C ILE A 190 -23.52 -15.26 -10.31
N GLY A 191 -22.78 -16.09 -11.05
CA GLY A 191 -23.14 -16.57 -12.39
C GLY A 191 -22.78 -15.59 -13.51
N LYS A 192 -23.04 -16.03 -14.76
CA LYS A 192 -22.57 -15.32 -15.96
C LYS A 192 -23.10 -13.89 -16.09
N ILE A 193 -24.39 -13.67 -15.82
CA ILE A 193 -25.01 -12.34 -15.98
C ILE A 193 -24.40 -11.37 -14.96
N GLY A 194 -24.43 -11.75 -13.67
CA GLY A 194 -23.85 -10.93 -12.59
C GLY A 194 -22.35 -10.70 -12.78
N GLY A 195 -21.61 -11.72 -13.21
CA GLY A 195 -20.17 -11.62 -13.49
C GLY A 195 -19.86 -10.69 -14.67
N THR A 196 -20.66 -10.73 -15.75
CA THR A 196 -20.48 -9.80 -16.88
C THR A 196 -20.72 -8.35 -16.44
N VAL A 197 -21.81 -8.11 -15.71
CA VAL A 197 -22.09 -6.77 -15.16
C VAL A 197 -20.95 -6.30 -14.24
N ALA A 198 -20.50 -7.14 -13.32
CA ALA A 198 -19.39 -6.84 -12.44
C ALA A 198 -18.10 -6.51 -13.21
N THR A 199 -17.79 -7.26 -14.26
CA THR A 199 -16.61 -7.02 -15.10
C THR A 199 -16.71 -5.68 -15.83
N ILE A 200 -17.87 -5.33 -16.38
CA ILE A 200 -18.08 -4.03 -17.05
C ILE A 200 -17.94 -2.89 -16.03
N VAL A 201 -18.56 -3.01 -14.86
CA VAL A 201 -18.48 -1.99 -13.79
C VAL A 201 -17.03 -1.81 -13.34
N VAL A 202 -16.30 -2.89 -13.08
CA VAL A 202 -14.88 -2.82 -12.69
C VAL A 202 -14.04 -2.18 -13.80
N PHE A 203 -14.29 -2.53 -15.08
CA PHE A 203 -13.57 -1.94 -16.20
C PHE A 203 -13.81 -0.44 -16.30
N VAL A 204 -15.07 0.01 -16.25
CA VAL A 204 -15.40 1.45 -16.28
C VAL A 204 -14.79 2.19 -15.08
N MET A 205 -14.87 1.60 -13.89
CA MET A 205 -14.26 2.17 -12.69
C MET A 205 -12.75 2.32 -12.83
N LEU A 206 -12.05 1.30 -13.35
CA LEU A 206 -10.60 1.38 -13.59
C LEU A 206 -10.24 2.46 -14.61
N MET A 207 -11.04 2.64 -15.66
CA MET A 207 -10.83 3.73 -16.64
C MET A 207 -10.94 5.11 -15.99
N ILE A 208 -11.95 5.31 -15.13
CA ILE A 208 -12.13 6.58 -14.40
C ILE A 208 -10.96 6.82 -13.44
N VAL A 209 -10.59 5.82 -12.65
CA VAL A 209 -9.47 5.90 -11.70
C VAL A 209 -8.17 6.23 -12.42
N LEU A 210 -7.89 5.55 -13.55
CA LEU A 210 -6.71 5.81 -14.36
C LEU A 210 -6.67 7.25 -14.87
N ALA A 211 -7.78 7.77 -15.40
CA ALA A 211 -7.87 9.13 -15.89
C ALA A 211 -7.64 10.18 -14.79
N VAL A 212 -8.27 9.98 -13.62
CA VAL A 212 -8.13 10.89 -12.47
C VAL A 212 -6.71 10.88 -11.92
N LEU A 213 -6.12 9.69 -11.73
CA LEU A 213 -4.75 9.58 -11.24
C LEU A 213 -3.73 10.14 -12.23
N ALA A 214 -3.96 9.95 -13.54
CA ALA A 214 -3.14 10.56 -14.58
C ALA A 214 -3.20 12.08 -14.51
N MET A 215 -4.40 12.66 -14.34
CA MET A 215 -4.56 14.11 -14.20
C MET A 215 -3.81 14.65 -12.97
N VAL A 216 -3.91 13.98 -11.82
CA VAL A 216 -3.17 14.37 -10.61
C VAL A 216 -1.66 14.35 -10.85
N CYS A 217 -1.14 13.29 -11.49
CA CYS A 217 0.28 13.20 -11.81
C CYS A 217 0.74 14.28 -12.79
N VAL A 218 -0.05 14.55 -13.84
CA VAL A 218 0.24 15.59 -14.82
C VAL A 218 0.29 16.97 -14.15
N ASN A 219 -0.69 17.29 -13.31
CA ASN A 219 -0.72 18.56 -12.59
C ASN A 219 0.48 18.71 -11.64
N ALA A 220 0.92 17.62 -11.00
CA ALA A 220 2.09 17.65 -10.13
C ALA A 220 3.42 17.82 -10.89
N LEU A 221 3.50 17.30 -12.11
CA LEU A 221 4.74 17.31 -12.91
C LEU A 221 4.85 18.52 -13.85
N ALA A 222 3.73 19.08 -14.33
CA ALA A 222 3.71 20.14 -15.35
C ALA A 222 4.48 21.41 -14.93
N ALA A 223 4.48 21.73 -13.63
CA ALA A 223 5.20 22.89 -13.08
C ALA A 223 6.54 22.51 -12.43
N SER A 224 7.03 21.28 -12.59
CA SER A 224 8.18 20.78 -11.86
C SER A 224 9.18 20.01 -12.72
N PRO A 225 10.14 20.71 -13.37
CA PRO A 225 11.27 20.05 -14.04
C PRO A 225 12.03 19.09 -13.15
N TRP A 226 12.14 19.39 -11.85
CA TRP A 226 12.69 18.50 -10.85
C TRP A 226 11.90 17.18 -10.73
N GLY A 227 10.58 17.27 -10.67
CA GLY A 227 9.71 16.12 -10.63
C GLY A 227 9.83 15.24 -11.87
N VAL A 228 9.83 15.87 -13.06
CA VAL A 228 9.97 15.18 -14.35
C VAL A 228 11.31 14.43 -14.42
N PHE A 229 12.41 15.08 -14.04
CA PHE A 229 13.73 14.42 -13.99
C PHE A 229 13.75 13.24 -13.01
N SER A 230 13.30 13.47 -11.79
CA SER A 230 13.33 12.46 -10.73
C SER A 230 12.49 11.24 -11.10
N VAL A 231 11.24 11.44 -11.55
CA VAL A 231 10.34 10.34 -11.95
C VAL A 231 10.86 9.63 -13.20
N GLY A 232 11.31 10.36 -14.22
CA GLY A 232 11.87 9.77 -15.44
C GLY A 232 13.08 8.91 -15.17
N SER A 233 13.97 9.34 -14.28
CA SER A 233 15.17 8.59 -13.90
C SER A 233 14.88 7.32 -13.11
N THR A 234 13.71 7.20 -12.47
CA THR A 234 13.32 5.95 -11.80
C THR A 234 13.14 4.78 -12.77
N ILE A 235 12.79 5.06 -14.03
CA ILE A 235 12.54 4.03 -15.05
C ILE A 235 13.82 3.24 -15.36
N PRO A 236 14.92 3.87 -15.80
CA PRO A 236 16.16 3.14 -16.06
C PRO A 236 16.76 2.49 -14.81
N ILE A 237 16.63 3.11 -13.64
CA ILE A 237 17.07 2.50 -12.38
C ILE A 237 16.29 1.21 -12.09
N ALA A 238 14.96 1.23 -12.25
CA ALA A 238 14.12 0.07 -12.03
C ALA A 238 14.43 -1.07 -13.00
N ILE A 239 14.61 -0.76 -14.28
CA ILE A 239 15.00 -1.77 -15.29
C ILE A 239 16.36 -2.38 -14.93
N ALA A 240 17.33 -1.56 -14.57
CA ALA A 240 18.66 -2.05 -14.15
C ALA A 240 18.55 -2.96 -12.91
N MET A 241 17.74 -2.60 -11.92
CA MET A 241 17.47 -3.44 -10.74
C MET A 241 16.80 -4.78 -11.11
N GLY A 242 15.81 -4.76 -11.98
CA GLY A 242 15.11 -5.96 -12.46
C GLY A 242 16.06 -6.92 -13.18
N LEU A 243 16.87 -6.39 -14.11
CA LEU A 243 17.88 -7.17 -14.83
C LEU A 243 18.96 -7.71 -13.90
N TRP A 244 19.41 -6.91 -12.93
CA TRP A 244 20.41 -7.35 -11.95
C TRP A 244 19.89 -8.50 -11.08
N LEU A 245 18.67 -8.37 -10.54
CA LEU A 245 18.04 -9.43 -9.73
C LEU A 245 17.83 -10.72 -10.51
N ARG A 246 17.59 -10.64 -11.82
CA ARG A 246 17.30 -11.81 -12.63
C ARG A 246 18.55 -12.48 -13.19
N TYR A 247 19.50 -11.72 -13.70
CA TYR A 247 20.63 -12.25 -14.47
C TYR A 247 21.99 -12.18 -13.77
N VAL A 248 22.22 -11.16 -12.94
CA VAL A 248 23.57 -10.94 -12.37
C VAL A 248 23.70 -11.61 -11.01
N GLN A 249 22.76 -11.37 -10.10
CA GLN A 249 22.80 -11.92 -8.74
C GLN A 249 21.40 -12.30 -8.25
N PRO A 250 20.84 -13.42 -8.72
CA PRO A 250 19.56 -13.91 -8.22
C PRO A 250 19.58 -14.08 -6.69
N GLY A 251 18.58 -13.54 -6.01
CA GLY A 251 18.42 -13.69 -4.55
C GLY A 251 19.18 -12.68 -3.67
N LYS A 252 20.10 -11.86 -4.20
CA LYS A 252 20.81 -10.84 -3.39
C LYS A 252 20.04 -9.52 -3.34
N ILE A 253 18.81 -9.56 -2.84
CA ILE A 253 17.88 -8.43 -2.82
C ILE A 253 18.44 -7.25 -2.04
N THR A 254 19.10 -7.48 -0.90
CA THR A 254 19.62 -6.40 -0.05
C THR A 254 20.63 -5.52 -0.79
N GLN A 255 21.54 -6.12 -1.57
CA GLN A 255 22.53 -5.35 -2.31
C GLN A 255 21.88 -4.49 -3.39
N VAL A 256 20.98 -5.06 -4.18
CA VAL A 256 20.25 -4.34 -5.24
C VAL A 256 19.38 -3.24 -4.63
N SER A 257 18.77 -3.49 -3.47
CA SER A 257 17.97 -2.49 -2.74
C SER A 257 18.81 -1.31 -2.28
N VAL A 258 19.97 -1.56 -1.68
CA VAL A 258 20.88 -0.49 -1.23
C VAL A 258 21.34 0.36 -2.41
N VAL A 259 21.76 -0.27 -3.49
CA VAL A 259 22.21 0.46 -4.71
C VAL A 259 21.05 1.25 -5.32
N GLY A 260 19.89 0.63 -5.49
CA GLY A 260 18.70 1.30 -6.04
C GLY A 260 18.24 2.49 -5.18
N CYS A 261 18.19 2.32 -3.85
CA CYS A 261 17.84 3.39 -2.93
C CYS A 261 18.86 4.54 -2.96
N THR A 262 20.17 4.22 -3.00
CA THR A 262 21.22 5.22 -3.11
C THR A 262 21.11 6.00 -4.43
N LEU A 263 20.93 5.31 -5.55
CA LEU A 263 20.73 5.97 -6.85
C LEU A 263 19.49 6.85 -6.85
N LEU A 264 18.40 6.40 -6.24
CA LEU A 264 17.17 7.18 -6.12
C LEU A 264 17.43 8.49 -5.35
N ILE A 265 18.08 8.42 -4.20
CA ILE A 265 18.44 9.60 -3.39
C ILE A 265 19.34 10.55 -4.20
N VAL A 266 20.35 10.02 -4.86
CA VAL A 266 21.26 10.80 -5.71
C VAL A 266 20.48 11.52 -6.81
N VAL A 267 19.59 10.83 -7.52
CA VAL A 267 18.76 11.42 -8.57
C VAL A 267 17.86 12.53 -8.04
N ILE A 268 17.26 12.35 -6.86
CA ILE A 268 16.41 13.38 -6.25
C ILE A 268 17.23 14.63 -5.91
N ILE A 269 18.42 14.46 -5.34
CA ILE A 269 19.33 15.59 -5.03
C ILE A 269 19.80 16.27 -6.32
N MET A 270 20.25 15.48 -7.29
CA MET A 270 20.69 16.01 -8.60
C MET A 270 19.56 16.69 -9.35
N GLY A 271 18.34 16.21 -9.23
CA GLY A 271 17.17 16.76 -9.91
C GLY A 271 16.95 18.25 -9.60
N ARG A 272 17.29 18.69 -8.39
CA ARG A 272 17.27 20.12 -8.04
C ARG A 272 18.23 20.93 -8.92
N TYR A 273 19.49 20.50 -9.00
CA TYR A 273 20.50 21.19 -9.81
C TYR A 273 20.18 21.13 -11.31
N VAL A 274 19.62 19.99 -11.76
CA VAL A 274 19.17 19.83 -13.14
C VAL A 274 18.01 20.78 -13.43
N ALA A 275 17.05 20.92 -12.53
CA ALA A 275 15.91 21.81 -12.69
C ALA A 275 16.32 23.30 -12.75
N GLU A 276 17.37 23.69 -12.03
CA GLU A 276 17.91 25.05 -12.05
C GLU A 276 18.80 25.33 -13.26
N SER A 277 19.25 24.30 -14.00
CA SER A 277 20.09 24.43 -15.19
C SER A 277 19.31 24.93 -16.42
N SER A 278 19.97 25.60 -17.32
CA SER A 278 19.39 26.04 -18.62
C SER A 278 18.85 24.85 -19.43
N TRP A 279 19.58 23.72 -19.40
CA TRP A 279 19.14 22.47 -20.03
C TRP A 279 17.84 21.93 -19.41
N GLY A 280 17.76 21.87 -18.10
CA GLY A 280 16.56 21.40 -17.41
C GLY A 280 15.35 22.27 -17.68
N GLN A 281 15.50 23.58 -17.67
CA GLN A 281 14.42 24.50 -17.97
C GLN A 281 13.95 24.37 -19.43
N GLN A 282 14.84 24.11 -20.36
CA GLN A 282 14.51 24.01 -21.77
C GLN A 282 13.84 22.67 -22.13
N TYR A 283 14.31 21.54 -21.56
CA TYR A 283 13.89 20.20 -22.00
C TYR A 283 12.95 19.47 -21.01
N LEU A 284 12.95 19.84 -19.73
CA LEU A 284 12.14 19.17 -18.71
C LEU A 284 10.90 19.97 -18.29
N HIS A 285 10.72 21.15 -18.80
CA HIS A 285 9.48 21.93 -18.65
C HIS A 285 8.46 21.44 -19.69
N LEU A 286 7.87 20.27 -19.41
CA LEU A 286 6.96 19.62 -20.34
C LEU A 286 5.55 20.20 -20.24
N SER A 287 4.90 20.36 -21.38
CA SER A 287 3.49 20.74 -21.40
C SER A 287 2.61 19.64 -20.81
N PRO A 288 1.44 19.97 -20.24
CA PRO A 288 0.49 18.96 -19.73
C PRO A 288 0.15 17.90 -20.77
N THR A 289 -0.05 18.30 -22.03
CA THR A 289 -0.35 17.37 -23.13
C THR A 289 0.81 16.41 -23.41
N THR A 290 2.05 16.89 -23.39
CA THR A 290 3.23 16.02 -23.55
C THR A 290 3.33 15.03 -22.40
N LEU A 291 3.08 15.46 -21.17
CA LEU A 291 3.08 14.59 -20.00
C LEU A 291 2.02 13.50 -20.08
N VAL A 292 0.81 13.83 -20.56
CA VAL A 292 -0.24 12.83 -20.81
C VAL A 292 0.25 11.75 -21.77
N TRP A 293 0.85 12.14 -22.90
CA TRP A 293 1.39 11.17 -23.85
C TRP A 293 2.53 10.33 -23.28
N CYS A 294 3.43 10.93 -22.52
CA CYS A 294 4.48 10.18 -21.81
C CYS A 294 3.88 9.14 -20.85
N MET A 295 2.82 9.49 -20.12
CA MET A 295 2.15 8.58 -19.21
C MET A 295 1.41 7.45 -19.95
N VAL A 296 0.75 7.75 -21.08
CA VAL A 296 0.09 6.74 -21.91
C VAL A 296 1.10 5.74 -22.46
N VAL A 297 2.21 6.23 -23.03
CA VAL A 297 3.28 5.36 -23.54
C VAL A 297 3.89 4.52 -22.41
N TYR A 298 4.18 5.15 -21.28
CA TYR A 298 4.70 4.44 -20.10
C TYR A 298 3.72 3.35 -19.61
N GLY A 299 2.44 3.69 -19.47
CA GLY A 299 1.42 2.75 -19.04
C GLY A 299 1.26 1.57 -20.00
N PHE A 300 1.29 1.83 -21.31
CA PHE A 300 1.28 0.78 -22.33
C PHE A 300 2.49 -0.14 -22.21
N LEU A 301 3.70 0.41 -22.10
CA LEU A 301 4.92 -0.38 -21.94
C LEU A 301 4.88 -1.21 -20.65
N ALA A 302 4.44 -0.60 -19.56
CA ALA A 302 4.32 -1.31 -18.27
C ALA A 302 3.29 -2.46 -18.31
N ALA A 303 2.23 -2.34 -19.13
CA ALA A 303 1.22 -3.37 -19.30
C ALA A 303 1.66 -4.52 -20.22
N VAL A 304 2.48 -4.24 -21.24
CA VAL A 304 2.92 -5.24 -22.23
C VAL A 304 4.16 -6.01 -21.80
N LEU A 305 5.08 -5.34 -21.10
CA LEU A 305 6.31 -5.95 -20.62
C LEU A 305 6.01 -6.95 -19.47
N PRO A 306 6.83 -8.01 -19.32
CA PRO A 306 6.75 -8.87 -18.14
C PRO A 306 6.87 -8.05 -16.86
N VAL A 307 6.08 -8.37 -15.84
CA VAL A 307 6.00 -7.58 -14.58
C VAL A 307 7.34 -7.43 -13.87
N TRP A 308 8.24 -8.40 -14.01
CA TRP A 308 9.56 -8.40 -13.38
C TRP A 308 10.55 -7.40 -14.02
N VAL A 309 10.30 -6.96 -15.28
CA VAL A 309 11.22 -6.06 -16.01
C VAL A 309 11.10 -4.63 -15.49
N LEU A 310 9.89 -4.13 -15.39
CA LEU A 310 9.63 -2.71 -15.13
C LEU A 310 8.72 -2.51 -13.91
N LEU A 311 7.58 -3.15 -13.88
CA LEU A 311 6.54 -2.86 -12.90
C LEU A 311 6.98 -3.18 -11.47
N THR A 312 7.36 -4.44 -11.21
CA THR A 312 7.77 -4.89 -9.87
C THR A 312 8.99 -4.14 -9.32
N PRO A 313 10.11 -3.97 -10.06
CA PRO A 313 11.26 -3.25 -9.54
C PRO A 313 10.99 -1.77 -9.31
N ARG A 314 10.18 -1.12 -10.17
CA ARG A 314 9.83 0.28 -10.01
C ARG A 314 8.94 0.53 -8.79
N ASP A 315 7.93 -0.32 -8.59
CA ASP A 315 7.06 -0.21 -7.43
C ASP A 315 7.83 -0.50 -6.14
N TYR A 316 8.70 -1.50 -6.16
CA TYR A 316 9.59 -1.79 -5.05
C TYR A 316 10.51 -0.60 -4.72
N LEU A 317 11.10 0.03 -5.73
CA LEU A 317 11.92 1.24 -5.58
C LEU A 317 11.10 2.40 -5.00
N SER A 318 9.88 2.61 -5.50
CA SER A 318 8.99 3.68 -5.03
C SER A 318 8.58 3.51 -3.56
N THR A 319 8.53 2.26 -3.07
CA THR A 319 8.21 1.96 -1.67
C THR A 319 9.23 2.53 -0.70
N PHE A 320 10.53 2.52 -1.04
CA PHE A 320 11.55 3.15 -0.19
C PHE A 320 11.30 4.64 -0.01
N MET A 321 10.91 5.32 -1.11
CA MET A 321 10.54 6.73 -1.05
C MET A 321 9.34 6.98 -0.14
N LYS A 322 8.26 6.22 -0.35
CA LYS A 322 7.01 6.37 0.39
C LYS A 322 7.19 6.06 1.87
N VAL A 323 7.75 4.90 2.20
CA VAL A 323 8.00 4.49 3.60
C VAL A 323 9.02 5.43 4.25
N GLY A 324 10.10 5.79 3.54
CA GLY A 324 11.09 6.73 4.01
C GLY A 324 10.48 8.09 4.36
N THR A 325 9.65 8.64 3.50
CA THR A 325 8.95 9.92 3.73
C THR A 325 8.02 9.82 4.93
N ILE A 326 7.23 8.74 5.05
CA ILE A 326 6.35 8.54 6.21
C ILE A 326 7.14 8.47 7.51
N CYS A 327 8.24 7.71 7.52
CA CYS A 327 9.10 7.62 8.71
C CYS A 327 9.73 8.95 9.08
N VAL A 328 10.27 9.70 8.11
CA VAL A 328 10.87 11.01 8.35
C VAL A 328 9.84 12.01 8.86
N LEU A 329 8.63 12.02 8.27
CA LEU A 329 7.54 12.88 8.75
C LEU A 329 7.12 12.51 10.17
N ALA A 330 6.93 11.24 10.46
CA ALA A 330 6.56 10.78 11.80
C ALA A 330 7.64 11.16 12.84
N LEU A 331 8.91 10.94 12.53
CA LEU A 331 10.02 11.36 13.38
C LEU A 331 10.08 12.88 13.53
N GLY A 332 9.91 13.62 12.43
CA GLY A 332 9.84 15.09 12.48
C GLY A 332 8.73 15.59 13.40
N ILE A 333 7.55 15.00 13.34
CA ILE A 333 6.44 15.34 14.24
C ILE A 333 6.80 15.03 15.70
N VAL A 334 7.45 13.89 15.97
CA VAL A 334 7.84 13.52 17.34
C VAL A 334 8.88 14.49 17.93
N PHE A 335 9.86 14.93 17.12
CA PHE A 335 10.92 15.82 17.60
C PHE A 335 10.52 17.30 17.63
N ILE A 336 9.83 17.78 16.60
CA ILE A 336 9.47 19.20 16.44
C ILE A 336 8.18 19.54 17.18
N ARG A 337 7.26 18.56 17.31
CA ARG A 337 5.95 18.69 17.96
C ARG A 337 5.16 19.90 17.44
N PRO A 338 4.90 20.01 16.14
CA PRO A 338 4.20 21.15 15.58
C PRO A 338 2.76 21.20 16.10
N ILE A 339 2.30 22.40 16.37
CA ILE A 339 0.91 22.64 16.77
C ILE A 339 0.04 22.68 15.53
N VAL A 340 -1.07 21.93 15.53
CA VAL A 340 -2.05 21.93 14.46
C VAL A 340 -2.81 23.26 14.44
N GLN A 341 -2.78 23.96 13.31
CA GLN A 341 -3.44 25.25 13.14
C GLN A 341 -4.90 25.11 12.68
N MET A 342 -5.28 23.91 12.21
CA MET A 342 -6.62 23.62 11.69
C MET A 342 -7.59 23.28 12.83
N PRO A 343 -8.85 23.78 12.79
CA PRO A 343 -9.86 23.42 13.79
C PRO A 343 -10.26 21.94 13.65
N ALA A 344 -10.85 21.38 14.69
CA ALA A 344 -11.32 20.01 14.71
C ALA A 344 -12.37 19.73 13.61
N VAL A 345 -13.34 20.64 13.51
CA VAL A 345 -14.36 20.65 12.46
C VAL A 345 -14.50 22.08 11.95
N THR A 346 -14.49 22.27 10.65
CA THR A 346 -14.65 23.56 10.00
C THR A 346 -16.11 23.85 9.70
N GLU A 347 -16.44 25.10 9.40
CA GLU A 347 -17.79 25.51 8.91
C GLU A 347 -18.16 24.84 7.58
N PHE A 348 -17.16 24.45 6.77
CA PHE A 348 -17.37 23.76 5.50
C PHE A 348 -17.87 22.32 5.67
N ALA A 349 -17.80 21.75 6.85
CA ALA A 349 -18.30 20.41 7.12
C ALA A 349 -19.83 20.30 6.99
N LEU A 350 -20.54 21.40 7.19
CA LEU A 350 -22.00 21.48 7.12
C LEU A 350 -22.49 22.34 5.96
N SER A 351 -21.61 22.80 5.08
CA SER A 351 -21.96 23.66 3.96
C SER A 351 -21.55 23.02 2.63
N THR A 352 -22.28 23.36 1.57
CA THR A 352 -21.97 22.94 0.20
C THR A 352 -20.92 23.82 -0.48
N SER A 353 -20.46 24.89 0.19
CA SER A 353 -19.51 25.87 -0.35
C SER A 353 -18.14 25.71 0.32
N GLY A 354 -17.31 24.83 -0.21
CA GLY A 354 -15.94 24.67 0.26
C GLY A 354 -14.92 25.32 -0.65
N PRO A 355 -13.72 25.72 -0.15
CA PRO A 355 -12.69 26.38 -0.95
C PRO A 355 -11.99 25.42 -1.93
N VAL A 356 -12.04 24.13 -1.70
CA VAL A 356 -11.37 23.12 -2.52
C VAL A 356 -12.37 22.33 -3.35
N PHE A 357 -13.48 21.93 -2.75
CA PHE A 357 -14.60 21.26 -3.43
C PHE A 357 -15.94 21.63 -2.81
N ALA A 358 -17.00 21.56 -3.61
CA ALA A 358 -18.36 21.76 -3.16
C ALA A 358 -18.96 20.42 -2.66
N GLY A 359 -19.28 20.35 -1.37
CA GLY A 359 -19.87 19.15 -0.78
C GLY A 359 -19.83 19.17 0.74
N GLU A 360 -20.87 18.63 1.35
CA GLU A 360 -20.97 18.47 2.79
C GLU A 360 -20.11 17.29 3.28
N LEU A 361 -19.90 17.20 4.60
CA LEU A 361 -19.14 16.10 5.22
C LEU A 361 -19.67 14.73 4.78
N PHE A 362 -20.96 14.53 4.76
CA PHE A 362 -21.60 13.34 4.27
C PHE A 362 -22.30 13.60 2.92
N PRO A 363 -22.07 12.83 1.86
CA PRO A 363 -21.21 11.64 1.78
C PRO A 363 -19.75 11.92 1.37
N PHE A 364 -19.35 13.18 1.20
CA PHE A 364 -18.12 13.57 0.50
C PHE A 364 -16.85 13.04 1.14
N LEU A 365 -16.76 13.06 2.48
CA LEU A 365 -15.61 12.54 3.21
C LEU A 365 -15.35 11.06 2.87
N PHE A 366 -16.42 10.28 2.78
CA PHE A 366 -16.34 8.84 2.50
C PHE A 366 -15.92 8.55 1.06
N ILE A 367 -16.21 9.47 0.13
CA ILE A 367 -15.81 9.35 -1.27
C ILE A 367 -14.36 9.78 -1.47
N THR A 368 -13.92 10.84 -0.78
CA THR A 368 -12.57 11.39 -0.98
C THR A 368 -11.45 10.63 -0.29
N ILE A 369 -11.75 9.91 0.79
CA ILE A 369 -10.77 9.16 1.59
C ILE A 369 -10.93 7.64 1.43
N ALA A 370 -11.92 7.15 0.70
CA ALA A 370 -12.20 5.73 0.53
C ALA A 370 -11.04 4.96 -0.09
#